data_f44ce02427405571b261a7c25b8040f5
#
_entry.id   f44ce02427405571b261a7c25b8040f5
#
_cell.length_a   1.000
_cell.length_b   1.000
_cell.length_c   1.000
_cell.angle_alpha   90.00
_cell.angle_beta   90.00
_cell.angle_gamma   90.00
#
_symmetry.space_group_name_H-M   'P 1'
#
loop_
_entity.id
_entity.type
_entity.pdbx_description
1 polymer ?
#
loop_
_entity_poly.entity_id
_entity_poly.type
_entity_poly.pdbx_seq_one_letter_code
_entity_poly.pdbx_strand_id
1 'polypeptide(L)'
;MTDDLLCAHIAKHIFKLPVESSHPEQEDEYTGYKEIVLDDDGLATLYESPEEYTKDLLENEYLAIYNVEGELISLYRRNGTELVKAYAPKVESRVFGKIKPLEKDVYQTMALDSFANNKITMIRGAAGTGKTYLALGYLFSLLEKGKIDKIIVFCNTVPTLHSAKIGFLPGTRDEKLLESSTGNMLSAKLGDSYRVQQLISSNKLLLLPFCDIRGYDTNGKNAGILISEAQNADVELLKLGLQRIGDDCICIVDGDYNAQVDDMSFAGAKNGMRRMSEVFRGYGVYGEVKLQNIYRSEIARIAEMM
;
A
#
# COMPACT_ATOMS: atom_id res chain seq x y z
N MET A 1 -35.04 -0.25 5.53
CA MET A 1 -33.91 -0.89 6.25
C MET A 1 -33.39 -2.00 5.35
N THR A 2 -32.13 -2.03 5.02
CA THR A 2 -31.52 -3.08 4.19
C THR A 2 -30.09 -3.33 4.68
N ASP A 3 -29.72 -4.60 4.73
CA ASP A 3 -28.34 -5.04 5.06
C ASP A 3 -27.52 -5.32 3.79
N ASP A 4 -28.11 -5.16 2.61
CA ASP A 4 -27.43 -5.22 1.33
C ASP A 4 -26.75 -3.87 1.05
N LEU A 5 -25.41 -3.86 1.12
CA LEU A 5 -24.59 -2.67 0.90
C LEU A 5 -24.77 -2.07 -0.49
N LEU A 6 -24.95 -2.90 -1.53
CA LEU A 6 -25.17 -2.42 -2.89
C LEU A 6 -26.53 -1.75 -3.03
N CYS A 7 -27.59 -2.37 -2.49
CA CYS A 7 -28.92 -1.77 -2.44
C CYS A 7 -28.92 -0.47 -1.63
N ALA A 8 -28.22 -0.42 -0.49
CA ALA A 8 -28.08 0.77 0.33
C ALA A 8 -27.38 1.89 -0.43
N HIS A 9 -26.29 1.56 -1.13
CA HIS A 9 -25.52 2.53 -1.93
C HIS A 9 -26.36 3.10 -3.09
N ILE A 10 -27.03 2.24 -3.85
CA ILE A 10 -27.92 2.65 -4.96
C ILE A 10 -29.07 3.53 -4.45
N ALA A 11 -29.72 3.14 -3.35
CA ALA A 11 -30.81 3.90 -2.76
C ALA A 11 -30.34 5.29 -2.28
N LYS A 12 -29.19 5.37 -1.59
CA LYS A 12 -28.64 6.60 -1.02
C LYS A 12 -28.12 7.55 -2.10
N HIS A 13 -27.35 7.05 -3.08
CA HIS A 13 -26.62 7.89 -4.03
C HIS A 13 -27.32 8.13 -5.36
N ILE A 14 -28.09 7.14 -5.85
CA ILE A 14 -28.82 7.27 -7.13
C ILE A 14 -30.25 7.79 -6.90
N PHE A 15 -30.99 7.16 -5.96
CA PHE A 15 -32.38 7.53 -5.71
C PHE A 15 -32.54 8.58 -4.61
N LYS A 16 -31.46 8.98 -3.91
CA LYS A 16 -31.46 9.96 -2.81
C LYS A 16 -32.50 9.63 -1.71
N LEU A 17 -32.73 8.36 -1.49
CA LEU A 17 -33.66 7.88 -0.45
C LEU A 17 -32.94 7.80 0.90
N PRO A 18 -33.62 8.11 2.02
CA PRO A 18 -33.04 7.86 3.34
C PRO A 18 -32.87 6.35 3.54
N VAL A 19 -31.65 5.92 3.84
CA VAL A 19 -31.31 4.52 4.09
C VAL A 19 -30.90 4.39 5.54
N GLU A 20 -31.58 3.50 6.27
CA GLU A 20 -31.19 3.07 7.61
C GLU A 20 -30.57 1.67 7.49
N SER A 21 -29.33 1.53 7.92
CA SER A 21 -28.63 0.25 8.04
C SER A 21 -28.72 -0.23 9.49
N SER A 22 -28.89 -1.53 9.70
CA SER A 22 -28.79 -2.14 11.03
C SER A 22 -27.35 -2.27 11.52
N HIS A 23 -26.38 -2.09 10.63
CA HIS A 23 -24.98 -2.01 11.01
C HIS A 23 -24.65 -0.55 11.39
N PRO A 24 -23.88 -0.31 12.48
CA PRO A 24 -23.34 1.01 12.75
C PRO A 24 -22.61 1.49 11.49
N GLU A 25 -22.84 2.74 11.09
CA GLU A 25 -22.13 3.36 9.98
C GLU A 25 -20.66 3.01 10.16
N GLN A 26 -20.12 2.17 9.28
CA GLN A 26 -18.66 2.11 9.15
C GLN A 26 -18.29 3.52 8.75
N GLU A 27 -17.61 4.24 9.63
CA GLU A 27 -16.98 5.50 9.28
C GLU A 27 -16.33 5.30 7.93
N ASP A 28 -16.64 6.15 6.95
CA ASP A 28 -16.14 6.03 5.59
C ASP A 28 -14.61 5.87 5.68
N GLU A 29 -14.15 4.67 5.44
CA GLU A 29 -12.75 4.30 5.59
C GLU A 29 -11.92 5.14 4.63
N TYR A 30 -10.95 5.90 5.16
CA TYR A 30 -10.03 6.65 4.32
C TYR A 30 -9.27 5.71 3.38
N THR A 31 -9.40 5.89 2.09
CA THR A 31 -8.81 5.03 1.05
C THR A 31 -7.58 5.63 0.38
N GLY A 32 -7.34 6.93 0.58
CA GLY A 32 -6.31 7.71 -0.10
C GLY A 32 -6.79 8.29 -1.44
N TYR A 33 -8.06 8.07 -1.79
CA TYR A 33 -8.66 8.61 -3.02
C TYR A 33 -10.17 8.80 -2.90
N LYS A 34 -10.70 9.63 -3.79
CA LYS A 34 -12.13 9.77 -4.06
C LYS A 34 -12.42 9.41 -5.51
N GLU A 35 -13.60 8.87 -5.74
CA GLU A 35 -14.10 8.52 -7.06
C GLU A 35 -15.38 9.31 -7.31
N ILE A 36 -15.43 10.01 -8.44
CA ILE A 36 -16.60 10.79 -8.83
C ILE A 36 -16.99 10.47 -10.27
N VAL A 37 -18.29 10.54 -10.54
CA VAL A 37 -18.84 10.43 -11.89
C VAL A 37 -19.29 11.82 -12.32
N LEU A 38 -18.81 12.28 -13.46
CA LEU A 38 -19.17 13.58 -14.03
C LEU A 38 -19.79 13.35 -15.42
N ASP A 39 -20.80 14.18 -15.71
CA ASP A 39 -21.30 14.39 -17.07
C ASP A 39 -20.47 15.47 -17.79
N ASP A 40 -20.85 15.82 -19.01
CA ASP A 40 -20.12 16.80 -19.84
C ASP A 40 -20.07 18.20 -19.17
N ASP A 41 -21.14 18.60 -18.48
CA ASP A 41 -21.20 19.89 -17.77
C ASP A 41 -20.30 19.88 -16.53
N GLY A 42 -20.28 18.77 -15.79
CA GLY A 42 -19.36 18.55 -14.66
C GLY A 42 -17.90 18.54 -15.07
N LEU A 43 -17.59 17.92 -16.23
CA LEU A 43 -16.24 17.95 -16.80
C LEU A 43 -15.83 19.35 -17.22
N ALA A 44 -16.72 20.14 -17.84
CA ALA A 44 -16.45 21.53 -18.16
C ALA A 44 -16.14 22.35 -16.90
N THR A 45 -16.93 22.18 -15.84
CA THR A 45 -16.71 22.84 -14.55
C THR A 45 -15.35 22.46 -13.95
N LEU A 46 -14.94 21.19 -14.03
CA LEU A 46 -13.63 20.73 -13.55
C LEU A 46 -12.47 21.45 -14.26
N TYR A 47 -12.59 21.68 -15.57
CA TYR A 47 -11.55 22.39 -16.33
C TYR A 47 -11.55 23.90 -16.11
N GLU A 48 -12.69 24.49 -15.83
CA GLU A 48 -12.82 25.91 -15.56
C GLU A 48 -12.49 26.29 -14.13
N SER A 49 -12.84 25.44 -13.16
CA SER A 49 -12.71 25.72 -11.72
C SER A 49 -12.21 24.46 -10.95
N PRO A 50 -10.99 23.99 -11.21
CA PRO A 50 -10.46 22.78 -10.56
C PRO A 50 -10.33 22.91 -9.04
N GLU A 51 -10.27 24.14 -8.51
CA GLU A 51 -10.24 24.44 -7.09
C GLU A 51 -11.50 23.99 -6.34
N GLU A 52 -12.64 23.88 -7.00
CA GLU A 52 -13.87 23.37 -6.39
C GLU A 52 -13.72 21.93 -5.95
N TYR A 53 -12.97 21.13 -6.70
CA TYR A 53 -12.72 19.72 -6.42
C TYR A 53 -11.52 19.49 -5.50
N THR A 54 -10.60 20.46 -5.38
CA THR A 54 -9.45 20.35 -4.47
C THR A 54 -9.81 20.56 -3.01
N LYS A 55 -10.83 21.36 -2.71
CA LYS A 55 -11.21 21.72 -1.33
C LYS A 55 -11.50 20.52 -0.43
N ASP A 56 -12.08 19.47 -1.01
CA ASP A 56 -12.51 18.27 -0.30
C ASP A 56 -11.48 17.15 -0.27
N LEU A 57 -10.31 17.37 -0.87
CA LEU A 57 -9.22 16.39 -0.87
C LEU A 57 -8.16 16.76 0.18
N LEU A 58 -7.55 15.76 0.77
CA LEU A 58 -6.34 15.92 1.58
C LEU A 58 -5.10 16.02 0.67
N GLU A 59 -3.98 16.51 1.22
CA GLU A 59 -2.71 16.52 0.51
C GLU A 59 -2.31 15.11 0.07
N ASN A 60 -1.87 14.95 -1.19
CA ASN A 60 -1.56 13.69 -1.85
C ASN A 60 -2.74 12.71 -2.02
N GLU A 61 -3.96 13.12 -1.72
CA GLU A 61 -5.16 12.33 -2.01
C GLU A 61 -5.47 12.37 -3.51
N TYR A 62 -5.96 11.24 -4.04
CA TYR A 62 -6.28 11.11 -5.46
C TYR A 62 -7.75 11.40 -5.73
N LEU A 63 -8.01 11.87 -6.96
CA LEU A 63 -9.35 12.04 -7.53
C LEU A 63 -9.42 11.28 -8.85
N ALA A 64 -10.18 10.19 -8.87
CA ALA A 64 -10.49 9.44 -10.07
C ALA A 64 -11.83 9.90 -10.63
N ILE A 65 -11.85 10.29 -11.89
CA ILE A 65 -13.02 10.86 -12.55
C ILE A 65 -13.47 9.91 -13.65
N TYR A 66 -14.72 9.49 -13.54
CA TYR A 66 -15.38 8.60 -14.48
C TYR A 66 -16.48 9.36 -15.22
N ASN A 67 -16.76 8.92 -16.45
CA ASN A 67 -17.96 9.36 -17.17
C ASN A 67 -19.19 8.55 -16.71
N VAL A 68 -20.35 8.89 -17.25
CA VAL A 68 -21.61 8.21 -16.93
C VAL A 68 -21.66 6.75 -17.40
N GLU A 69 -20.80 6.37 -18.35
CA GLU A 69 -20.60 4.99 -18.80
C GLU A 69 -19.66 4.19 -17.90
N GLY A 70 -19.07 4.82 -16.88
CA GLY A 70 -18.13 4.19 -15.95
C GLY A 70 -16.69 4.06 -16.47
N GLU A 71 -16.34 4.78 -17.52
CA GLU A 71 -14.98 4.82 -18.05
C GLU A 71 -14.14 5.88 -17.32
N LEU A 72 -12.90 5.55 -16.98
CA LEU A 72 -11.96 6.48 -16.36
C LEU A 72 -11.55 7.56 -17.37
N ILE A 73 -11.95 8.80 -17.11
CA ILE A 73 -11.60 9.96 -17.93
C ILE A 73 -10.27 10.56 -17.50
N SER A 74 -10.08 10.76 -16.21
CA SER A 74 -8.86 11.39 -15.68
C SER A 74 -8.57 10.92 -14.27
N LEU A 75 -7.28 10.95 -13.93
CA LEU A 75 -6.79 10.69 -12.60
C LEU A 75 -5.90 11.85 -12.17
N TYR A 76 -6.22 12.43 -11.03
CA TYR A 76 -5.46 13.55 -10.46
C TYR A 76 -5.00 13.21 -9.04
N ARG A 77 -3.96 13.87 -8.60
CA ARG A 77 -3.49 13.91 -7.22
C ARG A 77 -3.47 15.37 -6.75
N ARG A 78 -3.95 15.62 -5.54
CA ARG A 78 -3.80 16.94 -4.93
C ARG A 78 -2.34 17.19 -4.57
N ASN A 79 -1.84 18.36 -4.94
CA ASN A 79 -0.52 18.87 -4.56
C ASN A 79 -0.64 20.35 -4.18
N GLY A 80 -0.68 20.65 -2.91
CA GLY A 80 -1.00 21.98 -2.42
C GLY A 80 -2.41 22.43 -2.80
N THR A 81 -2.50 23.45 -3.63
CA THR A 81 -3.77 23.99 -4.14
C THR A 81 -4.17 23.45 -5.50
N GLU A 82 -3.35 22.61 -6.12
CA GLU A 82 -3.52 22.17 -7.51
C GLU A 82 -3.92 20.70 -7.61
N LEU A 83 -4.63 20.35 -8.69
CA LEU A 83 -4.83 19.00 -9.17
C LEU A 83 -3.76 18.68 -10.22
N VAL A 84 -2.81 17.83 -9.86
CA VAL A 84 -1.76 17.37 -10.76
C VAL A 84 -2.18 16.03 -11.36
N LYS A 85 -2.08 15.90 -12.69
CA LYS A 85 -2.41 14.65 -13.36
C LYS A 85 -1.51 13.52 -12.87
N ALA A 86 -2.11 12.46 -12.37
CA ALA A 86 -1.41 11.29 -11.86
C ALA A 86 -1.29 10.21 -12.93
N TYR A 87 -0.15 9.53 -12.95
CA TYR A 87 0.12 8.43 -13.87
C TYR A 87 1.17 7.46 -13.31
N ALA A 88 1.12 6.21 -13.70
CA ALA A 88 2.14 5.25 -13.33
C ALA A 88 3.48 5.62 -14.01
N PRO A 89 4.55 5.90 -13.24
CA PRO A 89 5.87 6.14 -13.80
C PRO A 89 6.40 4.88 -14.52
N LYS A 90 7.37 5.08 -15.42
CA LYS A 90 8.05 3.94 -16.04
C LYS A 90 8.95 3.26 -15.01
N VAL A 91 8.49 2.13 -14.49
CA VAL A 91 9.21 1.26 -13.55
C VAL A 91 9.68 0.02 -14.28
N GLU A 92 10.99 -0.22 -14.27
CA GLU A 92 11.60 -1.36 -14.91
C GLU A 92 12.81 -1.81 -14.10
N SER A 93 12.90 -3.10 -13.82
CA SER A 93 14.06 -3.71 -13.17
C SER A 93 14.44 -5.01 -13.89
N ARG A 94 15.69 -5.42 -13.74
CA ARG A 94 16.16 -6.71 -14.30
C ARG A 94 15.52 -7.90 -13.57
N VAL A 95 15.17 -7.71 -12.30
CA VAL A 95 14.61 -8.75 -11.44
C VAL A 95 13.09 -8.90 -11.67
N PHE A 96 12.37 -7.78 -11.68
CA PHE A 96 10.90 -7.79 -11.75
C PHE A 96 10.36 -7.55 -13.16
N GLY A 97 11.23 -7.18 -14.13
CA GLY A 97 10.81 -6.78 -15.46
C GLY A 97 10.12 -5.41 -15.47
N LYS A 98 9.21 -5.22 -16.40
CA LYS A 98 8.42 -3.99 -16.48
C LYS A 98 7.25 -4.05 -15.51
N ILE A 99 7.24 -3.16 -14.55
CA ILE A 99 6.15 -2.99 -13.59
C ILE A 99 5.18 -1.94 -14.15
N LYS A 100 3.96 -2.37 -14.38
CA LYS A 100 2.86 -1.52 -14.85
C LYS A 100 1.56 -1.97 -14.20
N PRO A 101 0.57 -1.10 -14.07
CA PRO A 101 -0.76 -1.49 -13.61
C PRO A 101 -1.32 -2.62 -14.46
N LEU A 102 -1.83 -3.67 -13.82
CA LEU A 102 -2.48 -4.77 -14.50
C LEU A 102 -3.83 -4.29 -15.07
N GLU A 103 -4.15 -4.68 -16.29
CA GLU A 103 -5.43 -4.33 -16.92
C GLU A 103 -5.80 -2.83 -16.82
N LYS A 104 -4.80 -1.95 -16.76
CA LYS A 104 -4.95 -0.50 -16.54
C LYS A 104 -5.58 -0.14 -15.18
N ASP A 105 -5.35 -0.95 -14.16
CA ASP A 105 -5.85 -0.74 -12.81
C ASP A 105 -5.51 0.66 -12.29
N VAL A 106 -6.53 1.43 -11.99
CA VAL A 106 -6.41 2.81 -11.50
C VAL A 106 -5.76 2.86 -10.12
N TYR A 107 -6.06 1.90 -9.24
CA TYR A 107 -5.51 1.85 -7.88
C TYR A 107 -4.02 1.49 -7.89
N GLN A 108 -3.59 0.57 -8.76
CA GLN A 108 -2.16 0.30 -8.96
C GLN A 108 -1.45 1.47 -9.63
N THR A 109 -2.14 2.25 -10.46
CA THR A 109 -1.62 3.51 -11.01
C THR A 109 -1.38 4.53 -9.92
N MET A 110 -2.36 4.75 -9.02
CA MET A 110 -2.21 5.62 -7.86
C MET A 110 -1.05 5.19 -6.95
N ALA A 111 -0.92 3.89 -6.68
CA ALA A 111 0.16 3.36 -5.84
C ALA A 111 1.55 3.66 -6.44
N LEU A 112 1.74 3.42 -7.75
CA LEU A 112 3.00 3.69 -8.42
C LEU A 112 3.31 5.19 -8.51
N ASP A 113 2.30 6.05 -8.74
CA ASP A 113 2.45 7.50 -8.68
C ASP A 113 2.84 7.95 -7.27
N SER A 114 2.18 7.40 -6.25
CA SER A 114 2.47 7.69 -4.84
C SER A 114 3.90 7.32 -4.45
N PHE A 115 4.41 6.15 -4.87
CA PHE A 115 5.81 5.77 -4.64
C PHE A 115 6.81 6.76 -5.23
N ALA A 116 6.47 7.38 -6.36
CA ALA A 116 7.35 8.33 -7.05
C ALA A 116 7.33 9.73 -6.44
N ASN A 117 6.24 10.11 -5.77
CA ASN A 117 6.01 11.48 -5.32
C ASN A 117 6.06 11.66 -3.80
N ASN A 118 6.00 10.59 -3.01
CA ASN A 118 5.97 10.66 -1.56
C ASN A 118 7.21 10.00 -0.92
N LYS A 119 7.60 10.50 0.23
CA LYS A 119 8.67 9.89 1.05
C LYS A 119 8.20 8.60 1.71
N ILE A 120 6.95 8.59 2.16
CA ILE A 120 6.32 7.44 2.78
C ILE A 120 5.00 7.17 2.05
N THR A 121 4.82 5.95 1.56
CA THR A 121 3.55 5.51 1.00
C THR A 121 3.05 4.29 1.75
N MET A 122 1.80 4.34 2.23
CA MET A 122 1.09 3.18 2.72
C MET A 122 0.21 2.60 1.60
N ILE A 123 0.44 1.32 1.30
CA ILE A 123 -0.35 0.58 0.33
C ILE A 123 -1.09 -0.55 1.04
N ARG A 124 -2.40 -0.56 0.92
CA ARG A 124 -3.27 -1.55 1.58
C ARG A 124 -4.16 -2.26 0.60
N GLY A 125 -4.79 -3.32 1.05
CA GLY A 125 -5.75 -4.12 0.29
C GLY A 125 -5.58 -5.60 0.55
N ALA A 126 -6.55 -6.38 0.11
CA ALA A 126 -6.62 -7.81 0.29
C ALA A 126 -5.40 -8.56 -0.25
N ALA A 127 -5.27 -9.82 0.12
CA ALA A 127 -4.24 -10.70 -0.42
C ALA A 127 -4.42 -10.87 -1.95
N GLY A 128 -3.33 -10.70 -2.70
CA GLY A 128 -3.37 -10.86 -4.16
C GLY A 128 -3.66 -9.61 -4.96
N THR A 129 -3.77 -8.44 -4.34
CA THR A 129 -3.89 -7.15 -5.03
C THR A 129 -2.56 -6.63 -5.59
N GLY A 130 -1.44 -7.27 -5.26
CA GLY A 130 -0.11 -6.94 -5.79
C GLY A 130 0.72 -5.97 -4.95
N LYS A 131 0.34 -5.67 -3.71
CA LYS A 131 1.05 -4.73 -2.81
C LYS A 131 2.56 -4.90 -2.80
N THR A 132 3.01 -6.01 -2.26
CA THR A 132 4.44 -6.33 -2.09
C THR A 132 5.18 -6.43 -3.44
N TYR A 133 4.50 -6.92 -4.49
CA TYR A 133 5.07 -7.00 -5.83
C TYR A 133 5.37 -5.61 -6.42
N LEU A 134 4.41 -4.68 -6.32
CA LEU A 134 4.58 -3.30 -6.79
C LEU A 134 5.67 -2.58 -5.99
N ALA A 135 5.66 -2.73 -4.66
CA ALA A 135 6.63 -2.13 -3.76
C ALA A 135 8.06 -2.60 -4.05
N LEU A 136 8.29 -3.91 -4.07
CA LEU A 136 9.61 -4.47 -4.37
C LEU A 136 10.06 -4.12 -5.79
N GLY A 137 9.18 -4.25 -6.78
CA GLY A 137 9.51 -3.91 -8.17
C GLY A 137 9.95 -2.45 -8.32
N TYR A 138 9.28 -1.53 -7.63
CA TYR A 138 9.66 -0.12 -7.61
C TYR A 138 11.03 0.09 -6.93
N LEU A 139 11.24 -0.48 -5.74
CA LEU A 139 12.50 -0.35 -5.01
C LEU A 139 13.68 -0.96 -5.77
N PHE A 140 13.51 -2.13 -6.40
CA PHE A 140 14.54 -2.72 -7.26
C PHE A 140 14.87 -1.84 -8.47
N SER A 141 13.86 -1.21 -9.08
CA SER A 141 14.07 -0.25 -10.16
C SER A 141 14.93 0.94 -9.70
N LEU A 142 14.71 1.45 -8.49
CA LEU A 142 15.52 2.52 -7.92
C LEU A 142 16.97 2.07 -7.61
N LEU A 143 17.12 0.87 -7.03
CA LEU A 143 18.43 0.29 -6.71
C LEU A 143 19.27 0.11 -7.98
N GLU A 144 18.69 -0.45 -9.03
CA GLU A 144 19.38 -0.70 -10.31
C GLU A 144 19.73 0.59 -11.07
N LYS A 145 18.94 1.64 -10.89
CA LYS A 145 19.22 2.98 -11.41
C LYS A 145 20.21 3.77 -10.55
N GLY A 146 20.69 3.22 -9.44
CA GLY A 146 21.56 3.91 -8.49
C GLY A 146 20.92 5.09 -7.76
N LYS A 147 19.60 5.14 -7.70
CA LYS A 147 18.86 6.17 -6.97
C LYS A 147 18.76 5.88 -5.48
N ILE A 148 18.94 4.64 -5.09
CA ILE A 148 19.11 4.18 -3.72
C ILE A 148 20.31 3.23 -3.67
N ASP A 149 20.99 3.15 -2.52
CA ASP A 149 22.17 2.32 -2.33
C ASP A 149 21.83 0.89 -1.93
N LYS A 150 20.72 0.71 -1.23
CA LYS A 150 20.25 -0.58 -0.72
C LYS A 150 18.74 -0.61 -0.52
N ILE A 151 18.22 -1.82 -0.45
CA ILE A 151 16.85 -2.10 -0.04
C ILE A 151 16.89 -2.75 1.36
N ILE A 152 16.04 -2.26 2.26
CA ILE A 152 15.86 -2.79 3.61
C ILE A 152 14.42 -3.27 3.71
N VAL A 153 14.23 -4.54 4.01
CA VAL A 153 12.90 -5.12 4.20
C VAL A 153 12.74 -5.52 5.65
N PHE A 154 11.80 -4.91 6.32
CA PHE A 154 11.35 -5.34 7.63
C PHE A 154 10.23 -6.36 7.43
N CYS A 155 10.55 -7.61 7.72
CA CYS A 155 9.61 -8.72 7.63
C CYS A 155 8.89 -8.87 8.96
N ASN A 156 7.57 -8.91 8.92
CA ASN A 156 6.83 -9.33 10.09
C ASN A 156 6.96 -10.86 10.24
N THR A 157 7.47 -11.27 11.37
CA THR A 157 7.69 -12.69 11.71
C THR A 157 6.69 -13.18 12.75
N VAL A 158 5.55 -12.51 12.89
CA VAL A 158 4.49 -12.96 13.80
C VAL A 158 3.96 -14.30 13.28
N PRO A 159 4.04 -15.38 14.08
CA PRO A 159 3.43 -16.63 13.70
C PRO A 159 1.92 -16.42 13.58
N THR A 160 1.30 -16.94 12.53
CA THR A 160 -0.16 -17.11 12.51
C THR A 160 -0.60 -17.90 13.75
N LEU A 161 -1.81 -17.66 14.26
CA LEU A 161 -2.37 -18.19 15.50
C LEU A 161 -2.10 -19.70 15.76
N HIS A 162 -1.76 -20.46 14.72
CA HIS A 162 -1.51 -21.89 14.76
C HIS A 162 -0.12 -22.32 14.24
N SER A 163 0.77 -21.36 13.90
CA SER A 163 2.11 -21.70 13.40
C SER A 163 3.16 -21.67 14.50
N ALA A 164 4.20 -22.50 14.38
CA ALA A 164 5.34 -22.50 15.30
C ALA A 164 6.08 -21.15 15.25
N LYS A 165 6.49 -20.65 16.41
CA LYS A 165 7.35 -19.46 16.48
C LYS A 165 8.64 -19.70 15.67
N ILE A 166 9.09 -18.72 14.91
CA ILE A 166 10.31 -18.79 14.08
C ILE A 166 11.52 -19.34 14.88
N GLY A 167 11.58 -19.06 16.19
CA GLY A 167 12.63 -19.59 17.06
C GLY A 167 12.71 -21.11 17.14
N PHE A 168 11.64 -21.84 16.83
CA PHE A 168 11.59 -23.30 16.84
C PHE A 168 11.95 -23.95 15.49
N LEU A 169 12.06 -23.17 14.41
CA LEU A 169 12.49 -23.69 13.13
C LEU A 169 14.01 -23.88 13.11
N PRO A 170 14.54 -24.98 12.54
CA PRO A 170 15.98 -25.17 12.35
C PRO A 170 16.51 -24.16 11.31
N GLY A 171 17.78 -23.79 11.40
CA GLY A 171 18.45 -22.91 10.46
C GLY A 171 18.92 -21.59 11.07
N THR A 172 19.77 -20.90 10.31
CA THR A 172 20.27 -19.56 10.64
C THR A 172 19.15 -18.51 10.55
N ARG A 173 19.38 -17.34 11.12
CA ARG A 173 18.44 -16.23 11.07
C ARG A 173 18.09 -15.82 9.61
N ASP A 174 19.11 -15.75 8.76
CA ASP A 174 18.94 -15.36 7.37
C ASP A 174 18.13 -16.40 6.56
N GLU A 175 18.37 -17.67 6.81
CA GLU A 175 17.58 -18.77 6.22
C GLU A 175 16.10 -18.66 6.60
N LYS A 176 15.82 -18.41 7.88
CA LYS A 176 14.43 -18.22 8.36
C LYS A 176 13.72 -17.00 7.75
N LEU A 177 14.46 -15.92 7.50
CA LEU A 177 13.89 -14.74 6.85
C LEU A 177 13.66 -14.96 5.36
N LEU A 178 14.47 -15.80 4.72
CA LEU A 178 14.26 -16.22 3.33
C LEU A 178 13.01 -17.08 3.16
N GLU A 179 12.57 -17.77 4.21
CA GLU A 179 11.32 -18.54 4.23
C GLU A 179 10.07 -17.68 4.49
N SER A 180 10.23 -16.38 4.80
CA SER A 180 9.12 -15.45 4.88
C SER A 180 8.40 -15.27 3.53
N SER A 181 7.17 -14.77 3.54
CA SER A 181 6.41 -14.50 2.30
C SER A 181 7.20 -13.60 1.34
N THR A 182 7.86 -12.58 1.87
CA THR A 182 8.73 -11.67 1.10
C THR A 182 9.98 -12.37 0.60
N GLY A 183 10.64 -13.18 1.42
CA GLY A 183 11.82 -13.95 1.03
C GLY A 183 11.50 -14.96 -0.08
N ASN A 184 10.38 -15.68 0.04
CA ASN A 184 9.90 -16.59 -0.98
C ASN A 184 9.57 -15.87 -2.30
N MET A 185 8.94 -14.70 -2.25
CA MET A 185 8.68 -13.89 -3.43
C MET A 185 10.00 -13.45 -4.11
N LEU A 186 10.97 -12.98 -3.32
CA LEU A 186 12.29 -12.59 -3.85
C LEU A 186 13.01 -13.78 -4.48
N SER A 187 13.01 -14.94 -3.83
CA SER A 187 13.62 -16.16 -4.38
C SER A 187 12.98 -16.58 -5.69
N ALA A 188 11.64 -16.55 -5.77
CA ALA A 188 10.90 -16.87 -6.99
C ALA A 188 11.21 -15.89 -8.13
N LYS A 189 11.36 -14.59 -7.85
CA LYS A 189 11.65 -13.55 -8.85
C LYS A 189 13.11 -13.54 -9.29
N LEU A 190 14.04 -13.83 -8.39
CA LEU A 190 15.46 -13.94 -8.68
C LEU A 190 15.86 -15.28 -9.30
N GLY A 191 14.98 -16.27 -9.25
CA GLY A 191 15.15 -17.60 -9.80
C GLY A 191 15.69 -18.65 -8.81
N ASP A 192 16.35 -18.21 -7.74
CA ASP A 192 16.77 -19.05 -6.62
C ASP A 192 17.13 -18.22 -5.37
N SER A 193 17.23 -18.90 -4.24
CA SER A 193 17.64 -18.30 -2.96
C SER A 193 19.11 -17.85 -2.94
N TYR A 194 19.97 -18.44 -3.76
CA TYR A 194 21.39 -18.09 -3.85
C TYR A 194 21.56 -16.64 -4.35
N ARG A 195 20.79 -16.21 -5.33
CA ARG A 195 20.81 -14.82 -5.82
C ARG A 195 20.32 -13.83 -4.77
N VAL A 196 19.35 -14.20 -3.94
CA VAL A 196 18.96 -13.37 -2.77
C VAL A 196 20.12 -13.25 -1.80
N GLN A 197 20.81 -14.35 -1.49
CA GLN A 197 22.01 -14.33 -0.63
C GLN A 197 23.14 -13.49 -1.21
N GLN A 198 23.34 -13.48 -2.52
CA GLN A 198 24.32 -12.58 -3.17
C GLN A 198 23.99 -11.10 -2.95
N LEU A 199 22.72 -10.72 -3.04
CA LEU A 199 22.28 -9.35 -2.75
C LEU A 199 22.51 -8.98 -1.27
N ILE A 200 22.25 -9.92 -0.36
CA ILE A 200 22.50 -9.74 1.08
C ILE A 200 24.00 -9.59 1.33
N SER A 201 24.83 -10.49 0.80
CA SER A 201 26.29 -10.46 0.96
C SER A 201 26.94 -9.21 0.38
N SER A 202 26.39 -8.68 -0.72
CA SER A 202 26.84 -7.42 -1.31
C SER A 202 26.27 -6.16 -0.63
N ASN A 203 25.54 -6.31 0.48
CA ASN A 203 24.88 -5.24 1.23
C ASN A 203 23.91 -4.39 0.38
N LYS A 204 23.34 -4.99 -0.69
CA LYS A 204 22.32 -4.37 -1.54
C LYS A 204 20.91 -4.66 -1.07
N LEU A 205 20.72 -5.77 -0.34
CA LEU A 205 19.47 -6.17 0.28
C LEU A 205 19.72 -6.52 1.74
N LEU A 206 18.86 -6.06 2.62
CA LEU A 206 18.90 -6.42 4.03
C LEU A 206 17.49 -6.87 4.43
N LEU A 207 17.38 -8.09 4.92
CA LEU A 207 16.15 -8.64 5.49
C LEU A 207 16.28 -8.61 7.01
N LEU A 208 15.33 -7.98 7.68
CA LEU A 208 15.32 -7.84 9.14
C LEU A 208 13.96 -8.24 9.72
N PRO A 209 13.89 -8.93 10.84
CA PRO A 209 12.65 -9.04 11.59
C PRO A 209 12.21 -7.63 12.03
N PHE A 210 10.92 -7.37 12.00
CA PHE A 210 10.39 -6.06 12.38
C PHE A 210 10.73 -5.69 13.85
N CYS A 211 10.83 -6.68 14.74
CA CYS A 211 11.25 -6.45 16.13
C CYS A 211 12.68 -5.90 16.27
N ASP A 212 13.54 -6.06 15.27
CA ASP A 212 14.93 -5.58 15.29
C ASP A 212 15.09 -4.14 14.83
N ILE A 213 14.02 -3.50 14.40
CA ILE A 213 14.02 -2.11 13.95
C ILE A 213 14.59 -1.14 15.00
N ARG A 214 14.52 -1.52 16.29
CA ARG A 214 15.05 -0.72 17.41
C ARG A 214 16.54 -0.44 17.32
N GLY A 215 17.30 -1.37 16.79
CA GLY A 215 18.77 -1.28 16.65
C GLY A 215 19.23 -0.69 15.31
N TYR A 216 18.30 -0.31 14.44
CA TYR A 216 18.64 0.11 13.08
C TYR A 216 18.33 1.60 12.89
N ASP A 217 19.31 2.36 12.39
CA ASP A 217 19.18 3.77 12.05
C ASP A 217 19.51 3.97 10.57
N THR A 218 18.64 4.65 9.85
CA THR A 218 18.81 4.94 8.42
C THR A 218 19.23 6.38 8.14
N ASN A 219 19.46 7.21 9.16
CA ASN A 219 19.97 8.56 8.97
C ASN A 219 21.28 8.59 8.17
N GLY A 220 21.36 9.47 7.18
CA GLY A 220 22.50 9.56 6.26
C GLY A 220 22.66 8.36 5.32
N LYS A 221 21.63 7.52 5.17
CA LYS A 221 21.59 6.41 4.22
C LYS A 221 20.58 6.71 3.14
N ASN A 222 20.96 6.51 1.90
CA ASN A 222 20.04 6.57 0.77
C ASN A 222 19.45 5.16 0.53
N ALA A 223 18.35 4.85 1.20
CA ALA A 223 17.79 3.51 1.21
C ALA A 223 16.30 3.49 0.83
N GLY A 224 15.90 2.41 0.14
CA GLY A 224 14.51 2.04 -0.03
C GLY A 224 14.09 1.07 1.08
N ILE A 225 13.06 1.41 1.81
CA ILE A 225 12.57 0.65 2.96
C ILE A 225 11.21 0.06 2.62
N LEU A 226 11.04 -1.23 2.86
CA LEU A 226 9.75 -1.89 2.84
C LEU A 226 9.43 -2.42 4.23
N ILE A 227 8.32 -1.98 4.82
CA ILE A 227 7.74 -2.59 6.01
C ILE A 227 6.59 -3.49 5.52
N SER A 228 6.85 -4.80 5.48
CA SER A 228 5.93 -5.77 4.90
C SER A 228 5.04 -6.41 5.97
N GLU A 229 3.78 -6.68 5.61
CA GLU A 229 2.75 -7.26 6.51
C GLU A 229 2.58 -6.44 7.80
N ALA A 230 2.58 -5.11 7.64
CA ALA A 230 2.59 -4.14 8.75
C ALA A 230 1.29 -4.15 9.57
N GLN A 231 0.21 -4.78 9.10
CA GLN A 231 -1.03 -4.96 9.87
C GLN A 231 -0.81 -5.74 11.18
N ASN A 232 0.26 -6.52 11.25
CA ASN A 232 0.64 -7.27 12.44
C ASN A 232 1.61 -6.50 13.36
N ALA A 233 1.65 -5.18 13.24
CA ALA A 233 2.40 -4.29 14.12
C ALA A 233 1.45 -3.44 14.98
N ASP A 234 1.75 -3.33 16.26
CA ASP A 234 1.08 -2.36 17.12
C ASP A 234 1.59 -0.94 16.86
N VAL A 235 0.89 0.04 17.47
CA VAL A 235 1.21 1.46 17.32
C VAL A 235 2.65 1.77 17.74
N GLU A 236 3.11 1.20 18.86
CA GLU A 236 4.44 1.50 19.40
C GLU A 236 5.56 0.96 18.52
N LEU A 237 5.39 -0.26 17.99
CA LEU A 237 6.38 -0.88 17.12
C LEU A 237 6.46 -0.16 15.77
N LEU A 238 5.32 0.16 15.14
CA LEU A 238 5.31 0.88 13.87
C LEU A 238 5.86 2.31 14.03
N LYS A 239 5.45 3.03 15.09
CA LYS A 239 5.98 4.35 15.44
C LYS A 239 7.50 4.32 15.61
N LEU A 240 8.00 3.33 16.33
CA LEU A 240 9.44 3.16 16.51
C LEU A 240 10.16 2.96 15.17
N GLY A 241 9.56 2.18 14.25
CA GLY A 241 10.06 1.99 12.92
C GLY A 241 10.14 3.28 12.12
N LEU A 242 9.05 4.02 12.10
CA LEU A 242 8.96 5.28 11.36
C LEU A 242 9.95 6.33 11.88
N GLN A 243 10.21 6.36 13.19
CA GLN A 243 11.21 7.26 13.80
C GLN A 243 12.66 6.97 13.40
N ARG A 244 12.93 5.84 12.74
CA ARG A 244 14.27 5.42 12.26
C ARG A 244 14.50 5.69 10.79
N ILE A 245 13.49 6.22 10.09
CA ILE A 245 13.57 6.52 8.67
C ILE A 245 14.22 7.89 8.50
N GLY A 246 15.38 7.92 7.82
CA GLY A 246 16.09 9.15 7.50
C GLY A 246 15.45 9.90 6.33
N ASP A 247 15.73 11.20 6.24
CA ASP A 247 15.16 12.08 5.21
C ASP A 247 15.52 11.69 3.77
N ASP A 248 16.64 11.00 3.57
CA ASP A 248 17.09 10.52 2.26
C ASP A 248 16.49 9.16 1.87
N CYS A 249 15.64 8.58 2.73
CA CYS A 249 15.01 7.29 2.48
C CYS A 249 13.64 7.44 1.82
N ILE A 250 13.26 6.39 1.08
CA ILE A 250 11.89 6.15 0.61
C ILE A 250 11.36 4.97 1.39
N CYS A 251 10.17 5.09 1.97
CA CYS A 251 9.55 4.03 2.74
C CYS A 251 8.20 3.63 2.14
N ILE A 252 8.00 2.33 1.97
CA ILE A 252 6.72 1.75 1.59
C ILE A 252 6.27 0.85 2.73
N VAL A 253 5.03 1.04 3.19
CA VAL A 253 4.39 0.22 4.22
C VAL A 253 3.26 -0.56 3.56
N ASP A 254 3.35 -1.88 3.56
CA ASP A 254 2.30 -2.71 2.96
C ASP A 254 1.56 -3.55 4.02
N GLY A 255 0.28 -3.80 3.78
CA GLY A 255 -0.54 -4.63 4.63
C GLY A 255 -2.04 -4.48 4.41
N ASP A 256 -2.83 -5.12 5.26
CA ASP A 256 -4.28 -4.97 5.31
C ASP A 256 -4.77 -5.10 6.75
N TYR A 257 -5.06 -3.99 7.39
CA TYR A 257 -5.50 -3.97 8.78
C TYR A 257 -6.99 -4.25 8.99
N ASN A 258 -7.75 -4.44 7.91
CA ASN A 258 -9.18 -4.73 8.02
C ASN A 258 -9.48 -6.23 7.95
N ALA A 259 -8.77 -6.98 7.10
CA ALA A 259 -9.08 -8.37 6.81
C ALA A 259 -7.98 -9.38 7.16
N GLN A 260 -6.75 -8.94 7.40
CA GLN A 260 -5.59 -9.84 7.51
C GLN A 260 -4.79 -9.66 8.81
N VAL A 261 -5.45 -9.31 9.90
CA VAL A 261 -4.78 -9.21 11.20
C VAL A 261 -4.67 -10.61 11.82
N ASP A 262 -3.47 -11.17 11.84
CA ASP A 262 -3.21 -12.53 12.32
C ASP A 262 -3.39 -12.69 13.84
N ASP A 263 -3.25 -11.61 14.62
CA ASP A 263 -3.43 -11.59 16.07
C ASP A 263 -4.41 -10.47 16.47
N MET A 264 -5.50 -10.84 17.11
CA MET A 264 -6.52 -9.91 17.60
C MET A 264 -5.98 -8.84 18.56
N SER A 265 -4.80 -9.05 19.15
CA SER A 265 -4.12 -8.03 19.96
C SER A 265 -3.71 -6.79 19.15
N PHE A 266 -3.55 -6.94 17.83
CA PHE A 266 -3.23 -5.86 16.89
C PHE A 266 -4.45 -5.31 16.14
N ALA A 267 -5.65 -5.79 16.47
CA ALA A 267 -6.87 -5.33 15.82
C ALA A 267 -7.37 -3.98 16.35
N GLY A 268 -8.17 -3.29 15.53
CA GLY A 268 -8.86 -2.06 15.91
C GLY A 268 -7.92 -0.89 16.23
N ALA A 269 -8.17 -0.16 17.31
CA ALA A 269 -7.44 1.06 17.68
C ALA A 269 -5.96 0.81 18.06
N LYS A 270 -5.57 -0.43 18.33
CA LYS A 270 -4.17 -0.79 18.62
C LYS A 270 -3.34 -1.04 17.36
N ASN A 271 -3.97 -1.12 16.20
CA ASN A 271 -3.29 -1.37 14.95
C ASN A 271 -2.41 -0.19 14.54
N GLY A 272 -1.13 -0.45 14.29
CA GLY A 272 -0.15 0.55 13.92
C GLY A 272 -0.46 1.23 12.58
N MET A 273 -0.89 0.46 11.55
CA MET A 273 -1.23 1.03 10.24
C MET A 273 -2.47 1.92 10.30
N ARG A 274 -3.51 1.52 11.05
CA ARG A 274 -4.70 2.35 11.24
C ARG A 274 -4.32 3.68 11.88
N ARG A 275 -3.52 3.63 12.95
CA ARG A 275 -3.04 4.84 13.62
C ARG A 275 -2.14 5.69 12.72
N MET A 276 -1.32 5.06 11.89
CA MET A 276 -0.51 5.76 10.89
C MET A 276 -1.38 6.50 9.88
N SER A 277 -2.42 5.86 9.32
CA SER A 277 -3.38 6.51 8.42
C SER A 277 -4.01 7.75 9.06
N GLU A 278 -4.50 7.64 10.30
CA GLU A 278 -5.12 8.75 11.02
C GLU A 278 -4.18 9.94 11.24
N VAL A 279 -2.91 9.67 11.55
CA VAL A 279 -1.93 10.71 11.92
C VAL A 279 -1.25 11.32 10.70
N PHE A 280 -0.93 10.52 9.68
CA PHE A 280 -0.11 10.95 8.54
C PHE A 280 -0.91 11.51 7.37
N ARG A 281 -2.20 11.16 7.23
CA ARG A 281 -3.03 11.67 6.14
C ARG A 281 -3.06 13.21 6.14
N GLY A 282 -2.88 13.78 4.96
CA GLY A 282 -2.82 15.23 4.77
C GLY A 282 -1.44 15.85 4.96
N TYR A 283 -0.41 15.09 5.36
CA TYR A 283 0.96 15.59 5.34
C TYR A 283 1.62 15.37 3.97
N GLY A 284 2.38 16.38 3.49
CA GLY A 284 2.99 16.37 2.17
C GLY A 284 4.05 15.29 1.93
N VAL A 285 4.53 14.61 2.97
CA VAL A 285 5.48 13.49 2.86
C VAL A 285 4.81 12.14 2.70
N TYR A 286 3.50 12.07 2.85
CA TYR A 286 2.73 10.84 2.96
C TYR A 286 1.71 10.68 1.85
N GLY A 287 1.63 9.47 1.31
CA GLY A 287 0.56 9.02 0.43
C GLY A 287 -0.04 7.70 0.94
N GLU A 288 -1.30 7.50 0.68
CA GLU A 288 -2.01 6.25 1.01
C GLU A 288 -2.84 5.81 -0.18
N VAL A 289 -2.86 4.50 -0.46
CA VAL A 289 -3.71 3.93 -1.49
C VAL A 289 -4.23 2.57 -1.06
N LYS A 290 -5.54 2.39 -1.12
CA LYS A 290 -6.20 1.09 -0.96
C LYS A 290 -6.39 0.45 -2.33
N LEU A 291 -5.75 -0.69 -2.58
CA LEU A 291 -5.97 -1.51 -3.77
C LEU A 291 -7.27 -2.30 -3.64
N GLN A 292 -8.09 -2.30 -4.68
CA GLN A 292 -9.39 -2.98 -4.70
C GLN A 292 -9.36 -4.30 -5.46
N ASN A 293 -8.58 -4.36 -6.57
CA ASN A 293 -8.66 -5.46 -7.51
C ASN A 293 -7.74 -6.62 -7.11
N ILE A 294 -8.30 -7.83 -7.03
CA ILE A 294 -7.57 -9.05 -6.69
C ILE A 294 -7.18 -9.78 -7.96
N TYR A 295 -5.88 -10.02 -8.15
CA TYR A 295 -5.29 -10.66 -9.32
C TYR A 295 -4.81 -12.10 -9.04
N ARG A 296 -5.43 -12.76 -8.10
CA ARG A 296 -5.22 -14.20 -7.82
C ARG A 296 -6.24 -15.05 -8.56
N SER A 297 -6.15 -16.37 -8.34
CA SER A 297 -7.10 -17.34 -8.87
C SER A 297 -8.54 -17.02 -8.43
N GLU A 298 -9.51 -17.56 -9.18
CA GLU A 298 -10.92 -17.46 -8.83
C GLU A 298 -11.20 -17.99 -7.41
N ILE A 299 -10.52 -19.07 -7.03
CA ILE A 299 -10.60 -19.64 -5.67
C ILE A 299 -10.24 -18.60 -4.61
N ALA A 300 -9.16 -17.84 -4.83
CA ALA A 300 -8.73 -16.81 -3.89
C ALA A 300 -9.74 -15.66 -3.76
N ARG A 301 -10.41 -15.29 -4.88
CA ARG A 301 -11.48 -14.29 -4.86
C ARG A 301 -12.72 -14.76 -4.11
N ILE A 302 -13.07 -16.04 -4.26
CA ILE A 302 -14.20 -16.63 -3.53
C ILE A 302 -13.87 -16.73 -2.05
N ALA A 303 -12.65 -17.11 -1.69
CA ALA A 303 -12.22 -17.21 -0.30
C ALA A 303 -12.25 -15.87 0.45
N GLU A 304 -12.09 -14.75 -0.24
CA GLU A 304 -12.19 -13.40 0.37
C GLU A 304 -13.63 -13.06 0.82
N MET A 305 -14.64 -13.80 0.33
CA MET A 305 -16.05 -13.63 0.72
C MET A 305 -16.41 -14.43 1.99
N MET A 306 -15.51 -15.25 2.52
CA MET A 306 -15.72 -16.03 3.73
C MET A 306 -15.59 -15.19 5.01
#